data_8f2109be458bc62ee2bc80b1c28660a2
#
_entry.id   8f2109be458bc62ee2bc80b1c28660a2
#
_cell.length_a   1.000
_cell.length_b   1.000
_cell.length_c   1.000
_cell.angle_alpha   90.00
_cell.angle_beta   90.00
_cell.angle_gamma   90.00
#
_symmetry.space_group_name_H-M   'P 1'
#
loop_
_entity.id
_entity.type
_entity.pdbx_description
1 polymer ?
#
loop_
_entity_poly.entity_id
_entity_poly.type
_entity_poly.pdbx_seq_one_letter_code
_entity_poly.pdbx_strand_id
1 'polypeptide(L)'
;SPIDDTPASRAGIKAGDYIVKIKDTQVQGKTLSEAVDLMRGPVGSSIELTVRRRGVKKALTFNIIREVIEIQSVKTDLLEDNIGYIRLTSFNENSGEQIEDKIKDLEKKQNIKAYILDLRNNPGGLLSQAIRISDFFLDNGEIVSTKSRKASENKKWFAKKGDLTNGKTLLVLINYGSASASEIVAGALKDHKRAIILGENSYGKGSVQSIIPLKNKGAIRLTVAKYYLPSGKSISEVGVSPDIEVNEEGDEFRIKSETDNQLNYAIKLLNG
;
A
#
# COMPACT_ATOMS: atom_id res chain seq x y z
N SER A 1 8.20 0.93 -4.59
CA SER A 1 7.26 0.34 -5.57
C SER A 1 6.95 1.32 -6.68
N PRO A 2 6.70 0.86 -7.91
CA PRO A 2 6.15 1.70 -8.97
C PRO A 2 4.71 2.13 -8.60
N ILE A 3 4.26 3.25 -9.14
CA ILE A 3 2.87 3.69 -9.07
C ILE A 3 2.11 2.99 -10.19
N ASP A 4 0.90 2.50 -9.93
CA ASP A 4 0.07 1.79 -10.91
C ASP A 4 -0.19 2.63 -12.17
N ASP A 5 -0.24 1.96 -13.32
CA ASP A 5 -0.49 2.55 -14.64
C ASP A 5 0.55 3.59 -15.09
N THR A 6 1.67 3.68 -14.37
CA THR A 6 2.78 4.54 -14.77
C THR A 6 3.73 3.84 -15.74
N PRO A 7 4.56 4.59 -16.48
CA PRO A 7 5.57 4.01 -17.37
C PRO A 7 6.48 2.99 -16.70
N ALA A 8 6.86 3.22 -15.43
CA ALA A 8 7.69 2.29 -14.67
C ALA A 8 6.97 0.96 -14.38
N SER A 9 5.68 1.04 -14.01
CA SER A 9 4.83 -0.13 -13.81
C SER A 9 4.64 -0.92 -15.11
N ARG A 10 4.29 -0.22 -16.20
CA ARG A 10 4.12 -0.85 -17.53
C ARG A 10 5.39 -1.47 -18.08
N ALA A 11 6.56 -0.93 -17.73
CA ALA A 11 7.84 -1.49 -18.10
C ALA A 11 8.22 -2.76 -17.31
N GLY A 12 7.48 -3.11 -16.25
CA GLY A 12 7.72 -4.31 -15.45
C GLY A 12 8.66 -4.10 -14.25
N ILE A 13 8.89 -2.86 -13.81
CA ILE A 13 9.54 -2.61 -12.51
C ILE A 13 8.59 -3.08 -11.41
N LYS A 14 9.12 -3.82 -10.43
CA LYS A 14 8.36 -4.41 -9.32
C LYS A 14 8.72 -3.77 -7.97
N ALA A 15 7.84 -3.96 -6.99
CA ALA A 15 8.13 -3.62 -5.60
C ALA A 15 9.38 -4.37 -5.11
N GLY A 16 10.26 -3.67 -4.38
CA GLY A 16 11.52 -4.25 -3.91
C GLY A 16 12.66 -4.28 -4.93
N ASP A 17 12.47 -3.79 -6.16
CA ASP A 17 13.57 -3.59 -7.10
C ASP A 17 14.51 -2.48 -6.60
N TYR A 18 15.81 -2.73 -6.66
CA TYR A 18 16.86 -1.75 -6.32
C TYR A 18 17.41 -1.14 -7.59
N ILE A 19 17.16 0.15 -7.84
CA ILE A 19 17.77 0.89 -8.94
C ILE A 19 19.26 1.03 -8.65
N VAL A 20 20.09 0.43 -9.51
CA VAL A 20 21.55 0.46 -9.36
C VAL A 20 22.22 1.39 -10.35
N LYS A 21 21.57 1.66 -11.52
CA LYS A 21 22.10 2.55 -12.55
C LYS A 21 20.97 3.33 -13.22
N ILE A 22 21.21 4.59 -13.52
CA ILE A 22 20.31 5.48 -14.27
C ILE A 22 21.10 5.98 -15.47
N LYS A 23 20.72 5.57 -16.70
CA LYS A 23 21.53 5.72 -17.91
C LYS A 23 22.96 5.20 -17.63
N ASP A 24 23.97 6.05 -17.77
CA ASP A 24 25.37 5.71 -17.53
C ASP A 24 25.84 5.96 -16.09
N THR A 25 24.97 6.47 -15.23
CA THR A 25 25.32 6.89 -13.86
C THR A 25 24.98 5.83 -12.83
N GLN A 26 25.96 5.36 -12.05
CA GLN A 26 25.74 4.51 -10.89
C GLN A 26 25.01 5.29 -9.77
N VAL A 27 24.04 4.64 -9.11
CA VAL A 27 23.23 5.23 -8.04
C VAL A 27 23.94 5.11 -6.68
N GLN A 28 24.86 4.17 -6.55
CA GLN A 28 25.60 3.96 -5.31
C GLN A 28 26.33 5.25 -4.87
N GLY A 29 26.16 5.62 -3.60
CA GLY A 29 26.74 6.83 -3.01
C GLY A 29 25.97 8.13 -3.29
N LYS A 30 24.88 8.08 -4.06
CA LYS A 30 24.00 9.22 -4.31
C LYS A 30 22.90 9.32 -3.26
N THR A 31 22.48 10.52 -2.98
CA THR A 31 21.28 10.79 -2.18
C THR A 31 20.03 10.44 -2.99
N LEU A 32 18.88 10.24 -2.30
CA LEU A 32 17.60 10.02 -2.96
C LEU A 32 17.24 11.19 -3.89
N SER A 33 17.50 12.43 -3.47
CA SER A 33 17.22 13.63 -4.29
C SER A 33 18.01 13.61 -5.60
N GLU A 34 19.31 13.36 -5.53
CA GLU A 34 20.16 13.26 -6.72
C GLU A 34 19.70 12.15 -7.69
N ALA A 35 19.27 10.99 -7.14
CA ALA A 35 18.74 9.92 -7.97
C ALA A 35 17.41 10.32 -8.63
N VAL A 36 16.52 11.00 -7.89
CA VAL A 36 15.25 11.52 -8.42
C VAL A 36 15.49 12.55 -9.52
N ASP A 37 16.45 13.47 -9.33
CA ASP A 37 16.78 14.50 -10.33
C ASP A 37 17.34 13.87 -11.62
N LEU A 38 18.12 12.80 -11.52
CA LEU A 38 18.57 12.02 -12.68
C LEU A 38 17.42 11.30 -13.41
N MET A 39 16.39 10.85 -12.65
CA MET A 39 15.23 10.17 -13.23
C MET A 39 14.27 11.15 -13.90
N ARG A 40 14.16 12.39 -13.44
CA ARG A 40 13.30 13.41 -14.04
C ARG A 40 13.80 13.85 -15.40
N GLY A 41 12.91 14.40 -16.21
CA GLY A 41 13.22 14.96 -17.53
C GLY A 41 11.97 15.32 -18.33
N PRO A 42 12.14 15.83 -19.56
CA PRO A 42 11.02 16.21 -20.41
C PRO A 42 10.08 15.04 -20.68
N VAL A 43 8.77 15.33 -20.72
CA VAL A 43 7.74 14.38 -21.14
C VAL A 43 8.05 13.85 -22.53
N GLY A 44 7.84 12.57 -22.78
CA GLY A 44 8.15 11.88 -24.03
C GLY A 44 9.62 11.47 -24.20
N SER A 45 10.53 11.91 -23.32
CA SER A 45 11.94 11.50 -23.39
C SER A 45 12.14 10.11 -22.77
N SER A 46 13.08 9.33 -23.32
CA SER A 46 13.44 8.01 -22.79
C SER A 46 14.42 8.10 -21.64
N ILE A 47 14.30 7.14 -20.70
CA ILE A 47 15.28 6.90 -19.64
C ILE A 47 15.52 5.39 -19.52
N GLU A 48 16.80 5.00 -19.40
CA GLU A 48 17.20 3.63 -19.10
C GLU A 48 17.47 3.48 -17.59
N LEU A 49 16.83 2.50 -16.97
CA LEU A 49 17.05 2.12 -15.57
C LEU A 49 17.57 0.69 -15.50
N THR A 50 18.67 0.48 -14.78
CA THR A 50 19.15 -0.87 -14.43
C THR A 50 18.80 -1.15 -12.98
N VAL A 51 18.15 -2.29 -12.71
CA VAL A 51 17.72 -2.68 -11.38
C VAL A 51 18.29 -4.04 -10.99
N ARG A 52 18.41 -4.27 -9.69
CA ARG A 52 18.62 -5.58 -9.07
C ARG A 52 17.34 -6.03 -8.41
N ARG A 53 16.88 -7.23 -8.75
CA ARG A 53 15.69 -7.89 -8.20
C ARG A 53 16.09 -9.09 -7.35
N ARG A 54 15.50 -9.23 -6.18
CA ARG A 54 15.72 -10.39 -5.31
C ARG A 54 15.37 -11.68 -6.07
N GLY A 55 16.22 -12.69 -5.97
CA GLY A 55 16.04 -13.96 -6.67
C GLY A 55 16.51 -13.99 -8.13
N VAL A 56 16.82 -12.84 -8.74
CA VAL A 56 17.32 -12.76 -10.12
C VAL A 56 18.82 -12.51 -10.13
N LYS A 57 19.60 -13.42 -10.72
CA LYS A 57 21.08 -13.36 -10.74
C LYS A 57 21.62 -12.17 -11.55
N LYS A 58 20.98 -11.87 -12.69
CA LYS A 58 21.40 -10.80 -13.60
C LYS A 58 20.65 -9.50 -13.28
N ALA A 59 21.32 -8.35 -13.45
CA ALA A 59 20.65 -7.07 -13.42
C ALA A 59 19.69 -6.95 -14.62
N LEU A 60 18.54 -6.33 -14.38
CA LEU A 60 17.50 -6.11 -15.38
C LEU A 60 17.58 -4.66 -15.88
N THR A 61 17.43 -4.45 -17.17
CA THR A 61 17.43 -3.12 -17.78
C THR A 61 16.06 -2.81 -18.37
N PHE A 62 15.52 -1.62 -18.03
CA PHE A 62 14.22 -1.15 -18.47
C PHE A 62 14.35 0.20 -19.19
N ASN A 63 13.78 0.31 -20.38
CA ASN A 63 13.64 1.56 -21.11
C ASN A 63 12.24 2.13 -20.85
N ILE A 64 12.18 3.34 -20.30
CA ILE A 64 10.94 3.97 -19.83
C ILE A 64 10.76 5.31 -20.53
N ILE A 65 9.60 5.54 -21.13
CA ILE A 65 9.24 6.86 -21.69
C ILE A 65 8.60 7.67 -20.57
N ARG A 66 9.09 8.89 -20.35
CA ARG A 66 8.56 9.78 -19.32
C ARG A 66 7.20 10.34 -19.72
N GLU A 67 6.27 10.33 -18.79
CA GLU A 67 4.92 10.86 -18.95
C GLU A 67 4.56 11.76 -17.77
N VAL A 68 3.49 12.54 -17.92
CA VAL A 68 2.83 13.20 -16.79
C VAL A 68 2.14 12.14 -15.95
N ILE A 69 2.46 12.06 -14.67
CA ILE A 69 1.88 11.08 -13.76
C ILE A 69 0.72 11.73 -13.02
N GLU A 70 -0.51 11.33 -13.35
CA GLU A 70 -1.70 11.67 -12.59
C GLU A 70 -1.96 10.59 -11.54
N ILE A 71 -1.79 10.95 -10.27
CA ILE A 71 -1.95 10.00 -9.16
C ILE A 71 -3.41 10.00 -8.72
N GLN A 72 -4.17 8.99 -9.15
CA GLN A 72 -5.46 8.64 -8.55
C GLN A 72 -5.22 7.65 -7.42
N SER A 73 -5.42 8.10 -6.17
CA SER A 73 -5.15 7.25 -5.00
C SER A 73 -6.20 6.17 -4.77
N VAL A 74 -7.44 6.38 -5.20
CA VAL A 74 -8.55 5.44 -5.06
C VAL A 74 -9.15 5.13 -6.43
N LYS A 75 -9.17 3.85 -6.78
CA LYS A 75 -9.84 3.30 -7.96
C LYS A 75 -10.83 2.23 -7.51
N THR A 76 -11.99 2.16 -8.14
CA THR A 76 -12.99 1.12 -7.84
C THR A 76 -13.47 0.47 -9.10
N ASP A 77 -13.88 -0.78 -8.97
CA ASP A 77 -14.50 -1.54 -10.03
C ASP A 77 -15.53 -2.53 -9.47
N LEU A 78 -16.44 -2.95 -10.30
CA LEU A 78 -17.32 -4.08 -10.05
C LEU A 78 -16.75 -5.29 -10.81
N LEU A 79 -16.26 -6.26 -10.08
CA LEU A 79 -15.80 -7.53 -10.67
C LEU A 79 -16.97 -8.49 -10.87
N GLU A 80 -16.69 -9.64 -11.49
CA GLU A 80 -17.65 -10.73 -11.65
C GLU A 80 -18.29 -11.10 -10.30
N ASP A 81 -19.50 -11.66 -10.34
CA ASP A 81 -20.27 -12.09 -9.17
C ASP A 81 -20.56 -10.99 -8.13
N ASN A 82 -20.62 -9.74 -8.57
CA ASN A 82 -20.91 -8.58 -7.73
C ASN A 82 -19.90 -8.39 -6.58
N ILE A 83 -18.62 -8.59 -6.87
CA ILE A 83 -17.53 -8.30 -5.94
C ILE A 83 -17.10 -6.83 -6.14
N GLY A 84 -17.20 -6.02 -5.09
CA GLY A 84 -16.70 -4.64 -5.08
C GLY A 84 -15.19 -4.62 -4.93
N TYR A 85 -14.45 -4.16 -5.94
CA TYR A 85 -13.01 -3.99 -5.88
C TYR A 85 -12.64 -2.55 -5.59
N ILE A 86 -11.79 -2.34 -4.58
CA ILE A 86 -11.29 -1.02 -4.15
C ILE A 86 -9.77 -1.08 -4.12
N ARG A 87 -9.14 -0.35 -5.02
CA ARG A 87 -7.68 -0.18 -5.07
C ARG A 87 -7.29 1.13 -4.41
N LEU A 88 -6.47 1.07 -3.36
CA LEU A 88 -5.88 2.22 -2.70
C LEU A 88 -4.37 2.21 -2.91
N THR A 89 -3.83 3.23 -3.59
CA THR A 89 -2.41 3.32 -3.94
C THR A 89 -1.58 4.19 -3.00
N SER A 90 -2.24 5.09 -2.25
CA SER A 90 -1.60 5.92 -1.21
C SER A 90 -2.64 6.50 -0.25
N PHE A 91 -2.22 6.82 0.97
CA PHE A 91 -3.07 7.45 1.99
C PHE A 91 -2.82 8.98 2.00
N ASN A 92 -3.51 9.70 1.16
CA ASN A 92 -3.51 11.18 1.11
C ASN A 92 -4.74 11.76 1.83
N GLU A 93 -4.83 13.08 1.92
CA GLU A 93 -5.88 13.79 2.68
C GLU A 93 -7.32 13.40 2.27
N ASN A 94 -7.54 13.04 1.01
CA ASN A 94 -8.87 12.75 0.45
C ASN A 94 -9.17 11.24 0.35
N SER A 95 -8.22 10.37 0.68
CA SER A 95 -8.37 8.92 0.44
C SER A 95 -9.56 8.32 1.19
N GLY A 96 -9.78 8.72 2.43
CA GLY A 96 -10.91 8.23 3.22
C GLY A 96 -12.25 8.67 2.65
N GLU A 97 -12.39 9.94 2.28
CA GLU A 97 -13.62 10.46 1.68
C GLU A 97 -13.91 9.75 0.35
N GLN A 98 -12.91 9.62 -0.51
CA GLN A 98 -13.06 8.93 -1.78
C GLN A 98 -13.49 7.46 -1.61
N ILE A 99 -12.91 6.71 -0.66
CA ILE A 99 -13.31 5.33 -0.38
C ILE A 99 -14.74 5.27 0.15
N GLU A 100 -15.10 6.13 1.08
CA GLU A 100 -16.44 6.20 1.67
C GLU A 100 -17.50 6.42 0.60
N ASP A 101 -17.31 7.42 -0.28
CA ASP A 101 -18.22 7.73 -1.37
C ASP A 101 -18.33 6.56 -2.36
N LYS A 102 -17.20 5.92 -2.69
CA LYS A 102 -17.19 4.79 -3.61
C LYS A 102 -17.89 3.56 -3.04
N ILE A 103 -17.71 3.25 -1.74
CA ILE A 103 -18.46 2.16 -1.09
C ILE A 103 -19.95 2.47 -1.11
N LYS A 104 -20.36 3.69 -0.73
CA LYS A 104 -21.76 4.11 -0.75
C LYS A 104 -22.37 4.02 -2.16
N ASP A 105 -21.62 4.38 -3.19
CA ASP A 105 -22.06 4.29 -4.58
C ASP A 105 -22.22 2.82 -5.04
N LEU A 106 -21.28 1.95 -4.69
CA LEU A 106 -21.38 0.52 -4.97
C LEU A 106 -22.59 -0.10 -4.27
N GLU A 107 -22.80 0.19 -2.99
CA GLU A 107 -23.93 -0.33 -2.20
C GLU A 107 -25.29 0.13 -2.76
N LYS A 108 -25.38 1.35 -3.30
CA LYS A 108 -26.63 1.87 -3.88
C LYS A 108 -26.97 1.27 -5.25
N LYS A 109 -25.97 1.00 -6.06
CA LYS A 109 -26.15 0.66 -7.48
C LYS A 109 -26.12 -0.83 -7.76
N GLN A 110 -25.50 -1.62 -6.88
CA GLN A 110 -25.17 -3.02 -7.11
C GLN A 110 -25.50 -3.87 -5.88
N ASN A 111 -25.93 -5.10 -6.12
CA ASN A 111 -26.09 -6.07 -5.04
C ASN A 111 -24.73 -6.69 -4.67
N ILE A 112 -23.87 -5.90 -4.05
CA ILE A 112 -22.51 -6.35 -3.68
C ILE A 112 -22.59 -7.51 -2.69
N LYS A 113 -21.89 -8.59 -2.98
CA LYS A 113 -21.78 -9.78 -2.11
C LYS A 113 -20.56 -9.75 -1.21
N ALA A 114 -19.45 -9.23 -1.71
CA ALA A 114 -18.16 -9.19 -1.03
C ALA A 114 -17.31 -8.02 -1.52
N TYR A 115 -16.26 -7.71 -0.79
CA TYR A 115 -15.29 -6.66 -1.13
C TYR A 115 -13.87 -7.18 -1.18
N ILE A 116 -13.07 -6.62 -2.10
CA ILE A 116 -11.62 -6.75 -2.13
C ILE A 116 -11.01 -5.35 -1.95
N LEU A 117 -10.25 -5.15 -0.87
CA LEU A 117 -9.44 -3.96 -0.66
C LEU A 117 -8.00 -4.28 -1.06
N ASP A 118 -7.53 -3.69 -2.16
CA ASP A 118 -6.19 -3.92 -2.68
C ASP A 118 -5.22 -2.82 -2.22
N LEU A 119 -4.30 -3.20 -1.33
CA LEU A 119 -3.24 -2.37 -0.76
C LEU A 119 -1.84 -2.73 -1.30
N ARG A 120 -1.75 -3.61 -2.30
CA ARG A 120 -0.45 -3.97 -2.90
C ARG A 120 0.24 -2.74 -3.47
N ASN A 121 1.57 -2.67 -3.34
CA ASN A 121 2.39 -1.53 -3.77
C ASN A 121 2.01 -0.17 -3.15
N ASN A 122 1.24 -0.16 -2.07
CA ASN A 122 0.86 1.07 -1.36
C ASN A 122 1.86 1.35 -0.23
N PRO A 123 2.76 2.34 -0.35
CA PRO A 123 3.80 2.62 0.65
C PRO A 123 3.24 3.29 1.92
N GLY A 124 1.92 3.47 2.00
CA GLY A 124 1.26 4.12 3.12
C GLY A 124 0.94 5.59 2.87
N GLY A 125 1.05 6.39 3.92
CA GLY A 125 0.77 7.83 3.93
C GLY A 125 0.28 8.30 5.30
N LEU A 126 -0.79 9.09 5.32
CA LEU A 126 -1.30 9.72 6.53
C LEU A 126 -1.92 8.71 7.51
N LEU A 127 -1.46 8.74 8.77
CA LEU A 127 -2.02 7.92 9.86
C LEU A 127 -3.52 8.17 10.05
N SER A 128 -3.95 9.43 9.98
CA SER A 128 -5.37 9.80 10.12
C SER A 128 -6.25 9.09 9.08
N GLN A 129 -5.74 8.89 7.88
CA GLN A 129 -6.46 8.19 6.82
C GLN A 129 -6.46 6.67 7.04
N ALA A 130 -5.37 6.09 7.56
CA ALA A 130 -5.35 4.68 7.93
C ALA A 130 -6.40 4.39 9.01
N ILE A 131 -6.49 5.25 10.05
CA ILE A 131 -7.49 5.14 11.10
C ILE A 131 -8.90 5.25 10.52
N ARG A 132 -9.18 6.28 9.71
CA ARG A 132 -10.49 6.49 9.08
C ARG A 132 -10.90 5.32 8.19
N ILE A 133 -9.98 4.80 7.38
CA ILE A 133 -10.28 3.69 6.45
C ILE A 133 -10.46 2.38 7.22
N SER A 134 -9.69 2.11 8.27
CA SER A 134 -9.94 0.96 9.14
C SER A 134 -11.30 1.03 9.82
N ASP A 135 -11.69 2.24 10.26
CA ASP A 135 -12.98 2.52 10.91
C ASP A 135 -14.18 2.19 10.01
N PHE A 136 -14.06 2.33 8.68
CA PHE A 136 -15.12 1.99 7.72
C PHE A 136 -15.52 0.51 7.71
N PHE A 137 -14.65 -0.35 8.17
CA PHE A 137 -14.87 -1.80 8.17
C PHE A 137 -15.00 -2.40 9.58
N LEU A 138 -14.90 -1.59 10.63
CA LEU A 138 -14.95 -2.05 12.02
C LEU A 138 -16.10 -1.37 12.77
N ASP A 139 -16.74 -2.10 13.68
CA ASP A 139 -17.78 -1.56 14.56
C ASP A 139 -17.26 -1.10 15.92
N ASN A 140 -16.11 -1.59 16.33
CA ASN A 140 -15.48 -1.28 17.61
C ASN A 140 -14.05 -1.82 17.69
N GLY A 141 -13.37 -1.52 18.79
CA GLY A 141 -12.04 -2.05 19.12
C GLY A 141 -10.91 -1.10 18.76
N GLU A 142 -9.71 -1.43 19.24
CA GLU A 142 -8.49 -0.67 18.93
C GLU A 142 -8.10 -0.88 17.47
N ILE A 143 -7.77 0.20 16.77
CA ILE A 143 -7.25 0.14 15.37
C ILE A 143 -5.73 0.04 15.42
N VAL A 144 -5.10 0.96 16.16
CA VAL A 144 -3.65 1.05 16.26
C VAL A 144 -3.28 1.78 17.55
N SER A 145 -2.12 1.46 18.10
CA SER A 145 -1.49 2.25 19.16
C SER A 145 -0.07 2.64 18.80
N THR A 146 0.41 3.68 19.49
CA THR A 146 1.83 4.09 19.41
C THR A 146 2.45 4.01 20.79
N LYS A 147 3.69 3.51 20.84
CA LYS A 147 4.51 3.56 22.04
C LYS A 147 5.76 4.38 21.76
N SER A 148 5.95 5.43 22.55
CA SER A 148 7.11 6.30 22.50
C SER A 148 8.06 6.04 23.66
N ARG A 149 9.20 6.73 23.67
CA ARG A 149 10.16 6.67 24.79
C ARG A 149 9.53 7.11 26.12
N LYS A 150 8.61 8.09 26.07
CA LYS A 150 7.85 8.56 27.22
C LYS A 150 6.46 7.95 27.19
N ALA A 151 6.11 7.15 28.19
CA ALA A 151 4.81 6.49 28.26
C ALA A 151 3.63 7.46 28.21
N SER A 152 3.77 8.69 28.71
CA SER A 152 2.75 9.75 28.66
C SER A 152 2.41 10.23 27.23
N GLU A 153 3.23 9.91 26.25
CA GLU A 153 3.04 10.26 24.83
C GLU A 153 2.42 9.11 24.03
N ASN A 154 2.17 7.96 24.67
CA ASN A 154 1.52 6.84 24.02
C ASN A 154 0.08 7.22 23.65
N LYS A 155 -0.34 6.78 22.44
CA LYS A 155 -1.68 7.05 21.93
C LYS A 155 -2.32 5.75 21.45
N LYS A 156 -3.66 5.72 21.52
CA LYS A 156 -4.50 4.64 21.00
C LYS A 156 -5.64 5.24 20.20
N TRP A 157 -5.98 4.58 19.11
CA TRP A 157 -7.12 4.94 18.28
C TRP A 157 -8.06 3.74 18.19
N PHE A 158 -9.35 4.04 18.28
CA PHE A 158 -10.41 3.04 18.33
C PHE A 158 -11.40 3.27 17.20
N ALA A 159 -12.00 2.19 16.73
CA ALA A 159 -13.08 2.23 15.78
C ALA A 159 -14.36 2.72 16.45
N LYS A 160 -15.20 3.37 15.65
CA LYS A 160 -16.55 3.80 15.98
C LYS A 160 -17.55 2.85 15.36
N LYS A 161 -18.75 2.79 15.89
CA LYS A 161 -19.82 1.95 15.34
C LYS A 161 -20.19 2.38 13.92
N GLY A 162 -20.23 1.42 12.99
CA GLY A 162 -20.73 1.62 11.63
C GLY A 162 -19.86 1.05 10.53
N ASP A 163 -19.85 -0.27 10.37
CA ASP A 163 -19.24 -0.93 9.18
C ASP A 163 -20.01 -0.55 7.91
N LEU A 164 -19.36 0.18 6.99
CA LEU A 164 -19.96 0.66 5.74
C LEU A 164 -20.35 -0.47 4.79
N THR A 165 -19.76 -1.64 4.95
CA THR A 165 -20.04 -2.82 4.11
C THR A 165 -21.05 -3.77 4.73
N ASN A 166 -21.66 -3.38 5.86
CA ASN A 166 -22.68 -4.15 6.58
C ASN A 166 -22.25 -5.61 6.89
N GLY A 167 -20.99 -5.79 7.27
CA GLY A 167 -20.44 -7.11 7.62
C GLY A 167 -20.18 -8.04 6.44
N LYS A 168 -20.30 -7.58 5.19
CA LYS A 168 -20.02 -8.40 4.00
C LYS A 168 -18.59 -8.90 4.02
N THR A 169 -18.35 -10.06 3.39
CA THR A 169 -17.02 -10.66 3.31
C THR A 169 -16.02 -9.66 2.72
N LEU A 170 -14.87 -9.54 3.37
CA LEU A 170 -13.79 -8.64 2.98
C LEU A 170 -12.48 -9.40 2.85
N LEU A 171 -11.84 -9.28 1.70
CA LEU A 171 -10.46 -9.68 1.47
C LEU A 171 -9.57 -8.44 1.36
N VAL A 172 -8.36 -8.52 1.90
CA VAL A 172 -7.35 -7.47 1.76
C VAL A 172 -6.13 -8.05 1.07
N LEU A 173 -5.75 -7.47 -0.07
CA LEU A 173 -4.55 -7.86 -0.80
C LEU A 173 -3.37 -7.01 -0.35
N ILE A 174 -2.26 -7.67 0.02
CA ILE A 174 -0.99 -7.04 0.39
C ILE A 174 0.18 -7.70 -0.33
N ASN A 175 1.27 -6.97 -0.47
CA ASN A 175 2.56 -7.48 -0.91
C ASN A 175 3.72 -6.73 -0.23
N TYR A 176 4.95 -7.03 -0.60
CA TYR A 176 6.13 -6.35 -0.06
C TYR A 176 6.13 -4.82 -0.28
N GLY A 177 5.35 -4.30 -1.24
CA GLY A 177 5.16 -2.87 -1.45
C GLY A 177 4.16 -2.21 -0.50
N SER A 178 3.42 -3.00 0.29
CA SER A 178 2.48 -2.50 1.31
C SER A 178 3.25 -2.10 2.56
N ALA A 179 3.16 -0.82 2.97
CA ALA A 179 3.94 -0.33 4.11
C ALA A 179 3.17 0.70 4.96
N SER A 180 3.57 0.87 6.24
CA SER A 180 3.12 1.94 7.14
C SER A 180 1.58 1.95 7.31
N ALA A 181 0.87 2.96 6.76
CA ALA A 181 -0.59 3.08 6.84
C ALA A 181 -1.32 1.84 6.27
N SER A 182 -0.80 1.22 5.21
CA SER A 182 -1.33 -0.02 4.65
C SER A 182 -1.25 -1.17 5.64
N GLU A 183 -0.15 -1.24 6.39
CA GLU A 183 0.07 -2.26 7.41
C GLU A 183 -0.83 -2.05 8.64
N ILE A 184 -1.13 -0.79 8.97
CA ILE A 184 -2.10 -0.47 10.03
C ILE A 184 -3.49 -0.99 9.64
N VAL A 185 -3.95 -0.68 8.42
CA VAL A 185 -5.26 -1.14 7.94
C VAL A 185 -5.33 -2.67 7.87
N ALA A 186 -4.38 -3.30 7.17
CA ALA A 186 -4.36 -4.76 7.02
C ALA A 186 -4.25 -5.47 8.37
N GLY A 187 -3.36 -5.00 9.27
CA GLY A 187 -3.14 -5.59 10.57
C GLY A 187 -4.33 -5.42 11.52
N ALA A 188 -4.97 -4.25 11.53
CA ALA A 188 -6.18 -4.03 12.33
C ALA A 188 -7.32 -4.94 11.88
N LEU A 189 -7.60 -5.00 10.58
CA LEU A 189 -8.65 -5.85 10.03
C LEU A 189 -8.38 -7.34 10.25
N LYS A 190 -7.11 -7.77 10.18
CA LYS A 190 -6.66 -9.12 10.51
C LYS A 190 -6.91 -9.46 11.98
N ASP A 191 -6.40 -8.63 12.90
CA ASP A 191 -6.48 -8.88 14.33
C ASP A 191 -7.93 -8.95 14.84
N HIS A 192 -8.81 -8.14 14.25
CA HIS A 192 -10.25 -8.20 14.50
C HIS A 192 -10.98 -9.32 13.75
N LYS A 193 -10.28 -10.13 12.95
CA LYS A 193 -10.88 -11.17 12.09
C LYS A 193 -11.97 -10.63 11.17
N ARG A 194 -11.87 -9.33 10.83
CA ARG A 194 -12.83 -8.66 9.93
C ARG A 194 -12.56 -8.97 8.47
N ALA A 195 -11.30 -9.18 8.12
CA ALA A 195 -10.89 -9.50 6.76
C ALA A 195 -9.92 -10.68 6.73
N ILE A 196 -9.92 -11.40 5.62
CA ILE A 196 -8.87 -12.37 5.26
C ILE A 196 -7.79 -11.60 4.52
N ILE A 197 -6.55 -11.70 4.98
CA ILE A 197 -5.40 -11.06 4.34
C ILE A 197 -4.76 -12.06 3.38
N LEU A 198 -4.59 -11.67 2.12
CA LEU A 198 -4.07 -12.51 1.05
C LEU A 198 -2.92 -11.84 0.32
N GLY A 199 -1.95 -12.62 -0.13
CA GLY A 199 -0.81 -12.17 -0.92
C GLY A 199 0.52 -12.47 -0.27
N GLU A 200 1.40 -11.48 -0.14
CA GLU A 200 2.75 -11.63 0.41
C GLU A 200 2.93 -10.80 1.68
N ASN A 201 3.98 -11.12 2.46
CA ASN A 201 4.34 -10.30 3.61
C ASN A 201 4.53 -8.83 3.24
N SER A 202 4.01 -7.93 4.05
CA SER A 202 4.23 -6.51 3.90
C SER A 202 5.66 -6.07 4.29
N TYR A 203 5.97 -4.80 4.12
CA TYR A 203 7.33 -4.27 4.25
C TYR A 203 7.90 -4.27 5.68
N GLY A 204 7.08 -3.99 6.70
CA GLY A 204 7.52 -3.87 8.09
C GLY A 204 7.94 -2.45 8.51
N LYS A 205 7.28 -1.40 8.01
CA LYS A 205 7.53 -0.01 8.40
C LYS A 205 6.69 0.42 9.60
N GLY A 206 7.07 -0.03 10.78
CA GLY A 206 6.36 0.26 12.03
C GLY A 206 6.82 1.51 12.79
N SER A 207 7.55 2.43 12.17
CA SER A 207 8.08 3.62 12.82
C SER A 207 7.23 4.87 12.60
N VAL A 208 6.95 5.63 13.68
CA VAL A 208 6.33 6.95 13.63
C VAL A 208 7.43 7.99 13.50
N GLN A 209 7.36 8.80 12.45
CA GLN A 209 8.32 9.88 12.22
C GLN A 209 7.66 11.24 12.42
N SER A 210 8.34 12.11 13.14
CA SER A 210 7.96 13.52 13.33
C SER A 210 8.92 14.42 12.56
N ILE A 211 8.38 15.43 11.89
CA ILE A 211 9.17 16.49 11.25
C ILE A 211 9.16 17.69 12.20
N ILE A 212 10.33 18.03 12.72
CA ILE A 212 10.51 19.12 13.66
C ILE A 212 11.16 20.28 12.90
N PRO A 213 10.42 21.40 12.66
CA PRO A 213 10.99 22.54 11.97
C PRO A 213 12.07 23.22 12.83
N LEU A 214 13.13 23.64 12.18
CA LEU A 214 14.25 24.39 12.80
C LEU A 214 14.14 25.89 12.50
N LYS A 215 14.71 26.73 13.37
CA LYS A 215 14.69 28.19 13.21
C LYS A 215 15.34 28.70 11.92
N ASN A 216 16.27 27.93 11.33
CA ASN A 216 17.00 28.25 10.10
C ASN A 216 16.32 27.78 8.80
N LYS A 217 15.00 27.58 8.80
CA LYS A 217 14.19 27.05 7.68
C LYS A 217 14.49 25.58 7.30
N GLY A 218 15.32 24.87 8.06
CA GLY A 218 15.50 23.42 7.95
C GLY A 218 14.46 22.65 8.76
N ALA A 219 14.51 21.33 8.69
CA ALA A 219 13.74 20.46 9.56
C ALA A 219 14.52 19.19 9.90
N ILE A 220 14.27 18.63 11.07
CA ILE A 220 14.79 17.32 11.48
C ILE A 220 13.65 16.31 11.40
N ARG A 221 13.91 15.17 10.78
CA ARG A 221 13.01 14.02 10.75
C ARG A 221 13.50 12.99 11.76
N LEU A 222 12.72 12.77 12.82
CA LEU A 222 13.06 11.85 13.89
C LEU A 222 12.01 10.75 14.03
N THR A 223 12.46 9.51 14.31
CA THR A 223 11.60 8.46 14.79
C THR A 223 11.28 8.69 16.26
N VAL A 224 10.01 8.92 16.58
CA VAL A 224 9.53 9.29 17.92
C VAL A 224 8.75 8.19 18.61
N ALA A 225 8.20 7.22 17.87
CA ALA A 225 7.42 6.11 18.40
C ALA A 225 7.40 4.92 17.42
N LYS A 226 6.87 3.79 17.89
CA LYS A 226 6.57 2.62 17.06
C LYS A 226 5.06 2.35 17.05
N TYR A 227 4.55 1.84 15.92
CA TYR A 227 3.17 1.37 15.77
C TYR A 227 3.02 -0.04 16.31
N TYR A 228 1.88 -0.28 16.96
CA TYR A 228 1.46 -1.59 17.45
C TYR A 228 0.03 -1.87 17.00
N LEU A 229 -0.18 -3.08 16.52
CA LEU A 229 -1.50 -3.61 16.14
C LEU A 229 -2.37 -3.88 17.39
N PRO A 230 -3.68 -4.11 17.24
CA PRO A 230 -4.59 -4.45 18.34
C PRO A 230 -4.10 -5.63 19.18
N SER A 231 -3.50 -6.64 18.57
CA SER A 231 -2.87 -7.79 19.25
C SER A 231 -1.65 -7.43 20.10
N GLY A 232 -1.18 -6.18 20.05
CA GLY A 232 0.04 -5.74 20.71
C GLY A 232 1.33 -6.07 19.95
N LYS A 233 1.24 -6.69 18.78
CA LYS A 233 2.40 -6.97 17.92
C LYS A 233 2.92 -5.68 17.28
N SER A 234 4.25 -5.55 17.21
CA SER A 234 4.89 -4.44 16.49
C SER A 234 4.89 -4.73 15.00
N ILE A 235 4.61 -3.71 14.19
CA ILE A 235 4.76 -3.77 12.73
C ILE A 235 6.23 -3.72 12.32
N SER A 236 7.10 -3.12 13.17
CA SER A 236 8.50 -2.86 12.81
C SER A 236 9.25 -4.14 12.45
N GLU A 237 9.86 -4.16 11.27
CA GLU A 237 10.75 -5.21 10.74
C GLU A 237 10.06 -6.54 10.41
N VAL A 238 8.84 -6.77 10.93
CA VAL A 238 8.09 -8.02 10.73
C VAL A 238 7.00 -7.86 9.67
N GLY A 239 6.38 -6.68 9.62
CA GLY A 239 5.24 -6.41 8.75
C GLY A 239 3.96 -7.15 9.19
N VAL A 240 3.04 -7.26 8.26
CA VAL A 240 1.81 -8.05 8.37
C VAL A 240 1.95 -9.25 7.45
N SER A 241 1.89 -10.44 8.04
CA SER A 241 1.86 -11.68 7.24
C SER A 241 0.44 -11.94 6.73
N PRO A 242 0.25 -12.42 5.52
CA PRO A 242 -1.06 -12.82 5.03
C PRO A 242 -1.62 -14.02 5.82
N ASP A 243 -2.94 -14.24 5.74
CA ASP A 243 -3.58 -15.47 6.20
C ASP A 243 -3.47 -16.56 5.13
N ILE A 244 -3.48 -16.13 3.87
CA ILE A 244 -3.30 -16.99 2.70
C ILE A 244 -2.15 -16.43 1.88
N GLU A 245 -1.05 -17.15 1.85
CA GLU A 245 0.13 -16.76 1.07
C GLU A 245 -0.07 -17.13 -0.40
N VAL A 246 -0.03 -16.11 -1.26
CA VAL A 246 -0.08 -16.24 -2.71
C VAL A 246 0.99 -15.32 -3.29
N ASN A 247 2.07 -15.90 -3.78
CA ASN A 247 3.17 -15.15 -4.38
C ASN A 247 2.82 -14.68 -5.79
N GLU A 248 3.38 -13.54 -6.21
CA GLU A 248 3.29 -13.10 -7.60
C GLU A 248 3.93 -14.12 -8.54
N GLU A 249 3.20 -14.55 -9.57
CA GLU A 249 3.66 -15.54 -10.53
C GLU A 249 3.93 -14.94 -11.90
N GLY A 250 5.04 -15.39 -12.52
CA GLY A 250 5.42 -15.01 -13.88
C GLY A 250 6.09 -13.63 -13.98
N ASP A 251 6.83 -13.46 -15.09
CA ASP A 251 7.55 -12.20 -15.37
C ASP A 251 6.59 -11.09 -15.83
N GLU A 252 5.45 -11.45 -16.39
CA GLU A 252 4.43 -10.53 -16.92
C GLU A 252 3.35 -10.16 -15.88
N PHE A 253 3.55 -10.52 -14.61
CA PHE A 253 2.60 -10.18 -13.55
C PHE A 253 2.33 -8.67 -13.51
N ARG A 254 1.06 -8.30 -13.57
CA ARG A 254 0.56 -6.91 -13.43
C ARG A 254 -0.70 -6.91 -12.58
N ILE A 255 -0.76 -6.00 -11.62
CA ILE A 255 -1.94 -5.80 -10.77
C ILE A 255 -3.16 -5.49 -11.64
N LYS A 256 -4.26 -6.20 -11.38
CA LYS A 256 -5.55 -6.08 -12.06
C LYS A 256 -5.49 -6.34 -13.59
N SER A 257 -4.70 -7.29 -14.00
CA SER A 257 -4.66 -7.82 -15.37
C SER A 257 -5.01 -9.31 -15.38
N GLU A 258 -5.09 -9.89 -16.55
CA GLU A 258 -5.29 -11.34 -16.71
C GLU A 258 -4.18 -12.17 -16.04
N THR A 259 -2.99 -11.59 -15.92
CA THR A 259 -1.83 -12.21 -15.25
C THR A 259 -1.79 -12.00 -13.74
N ASP A 260 -2.79 -11.34 -13.14
CA ASP A 260 -2.88 -11.12 -11.69
C ASP A 260 -3.39 -12.38 -10.98
N ASN A 261 -2.50 -13.33 -10.75
CA ASN A 261 -2.83 -14.59 -10.08
C ASN A 261 -3.35 -14.39 -8.64
N GLN A 262 -2.90 -13.35 -7.92
CA GLN A 262 -3.35 -13.04 -6.57
C GLN A 262 -4.81 -12.54 -6.57
N LEU A 263 -5.18 -11.65 -7.48
CA LEU A 263 -6.55 -11.18 -7.63
C LEU A 263 -7.48 -12.29 -8.11
N ASN A 264 -7.03 -13.09 -9.10
CA ASN A 264 -7.77 -14.22 -9.61
C ASN A 264 -8.04 -15.26 -8.50
N TYR A 265 -7.06 -15.51 -7.63
CA TYR A 265 -7.24 -16.39 -6.46
C TYR A 265 -8.26 -15.80 -5.48
N ALA A 266 -8.19 -14.48 -5.20
CA ALA A 266 -9.12 -13.81 -4.30
C ALA A 266 -10.57 -13.89 -4.81
N ILE A 267 -10.80 -13.66 -6.12
CA ILE A 267 -12.12 -13.80 -6.75
C ILE A 267 -12.64 -15.23 -6.61
N LYS A 268 -11.78 -16.21 -6.93
CA LYS A 268 -12.15 -17.64 -6.80
C LYS A 268 -12.51 -18.00 -5.36
N LEU A 269 -11.79 -17.51 -4.38
CA LEU A 269 -12.06 -17.78 -2.96
C LEU A 269 -13.38 -17.18 -2.49
N LEU A 270 -13.81 -16.06 -3.06
CA LEU A 270 -15.10 -15.41 -2.73
C LEU A 270 -16.30 -16.06 -3.43
N ASN A 271 -16.05 -16.84 -4.47
CA ASN A 271 -17.09 -17.53 -5.23
C ASN A 271 -17.34 -18.98 -4.76
N GLY A 272 -16.50 -19.53 -3.87
CA GLY A 272 -16.59 -20.89 -3.30
C GLY A 272 -15.76 -21.85 -4.10
#